data_fd3dcca830b505c782e6410e236db05e
#
_entry.id   fd3dcca830b505c782e6410e236db05e
#
_cell.length_a   1.000
_cell.length_b   1.000
_cell.length_c   1.000
_cell.angle_alpha   90.00
_cell.angle_beta   90.00
_cell.angle_gamma   90.00
#
_symmetry.space_group_name_H-M   'P 1'
#
loop_
_entity.id
_entity.type
_entity.pdbx_description
1 polymer ?
#
loop_
_entity_poly.entity_id
_entity_poly.type
_entity_poly.pdbx_seq_one_letter_code
_entity_poly.pdbx_strand_id
1 'polypeptide(L)'
;MRIGLLSDTHGYIDDKAVSFFQDCEEIWHAGDIGLNSVLDALSPICPVKAVFGNIDDKLTRLSCPEYLVMEREGLKILMIHIAGPFAKYYGNVRKLILEHKPGMLVCGHSHILKISYDQSFSLL
;
A
#
# COMPACT_ATOMS: atom_id res chain seq x y z
N MET A 1 -9.59 13.36 6.03
CA MET A 1 -9.73 11.88 6.02
C MET A 1 -8.50 11.25 6.65
N ARG A 2 -8.68 10.30 7.56
CA ARG A 2 -7.56 9.60 8.22
C ARG A 2 -7.41 8.21 7.64
N ILE A 3 -6.24 7.94 7.06
CA ILE A 3 -5.90 6.67 6.43
C ILE A 3 -4.80 5.99 7.23
N GLY A 4 -4.99 4.73 7.56
CA GLY A 4 -3.95 3.89 8.14
C GLY A 4 -3.12 3.25 7.05
N LEU A 5 -1.81 3.40 7.11
CA LEU A 5 -0.89 2.78 6.16
C LEU A 5 -0.04 1.73 6.85
N LEU A 6 0.07 0.56 6.25
CA LEU A 6 1.01 -0.47 6.69
C LEU A 6 1.45 -1.32 5.52
N SER A 7 2.53 -2.07 5.72
CA SER A 7 3.02 -3.06 4.76
C SER A 7 3.92 -4.06 5.46
N ASP A 8 4.28 -5.13 4.74
CA ASP A 8 5.32 -6.06 5.17
C ASP A 8 5.05 -6.67 6.56
N THR A 9 3.79 -7.04 6.80
CA THR A 9 3.37 -7.67 8.06
C THR A 9 3.83 -9.12 8.16
N HIS A 10 4.06 -9.79 7.04
CA HIS A 10 4.57 -11.17 6.96
C HIS A 10 3.79 -12.15 7.84
N GLY A 11 2.46 -12.01 7.86
CA GLY A 11 1.58 -12.91 8.58
C GLY A 11 1.32 -12.56 10.04
N TYR A 12 1.85 -11.44 10.52
CA TYR A 12 1.70 -11.04 11.91
C TYR A 12 1.27 -9.58 12.04
N ILE A 13 0.29 -9.36 12.93
CA ILE A 13 -0.09 -8.02 13.36
C ILE A 13 -0.43 -8.09 14.85
N ASP A 14 0.12 -7.18 15.65
CA ASP A 14 -0.14 -7.18 17.09
C ASP A 14 -1.35 -6.32 17.47
N ASP A 15 -1.82 -6.47 18.72
CA ASP A 15 -2.98 -5.75 19.23
C ASP A 15 -2.73 -4.25 19.29
N LYS A 16 -1.48 -3.82 19.49
CA LYS A 16 -1.12 -2.40 19.52
C LYS A 16 -1.32 -1.75 18.15
N ALA A 17 -0.93 -2.46 17.08
CA ALA A 17 -1.15 -1.99 15.73
C ALA A 17 -2.64 -1.90 15.41
N VAL A 18 -3.41 -2.92 15.77
CA VAL A 18 -4.87 -2.92 15.61
C VAL A 18 -5.49 -1.74 16.35
N SER A 19 -5.09 -1.50 17.58
CA SER A 19 -5.58 -0.36 18.38
C SER A 19 -5.20 0.98 17.76
N PHE A 20 -4.02 1.07 17.18
CA PHE A 20 -3.55 2.30 16.51
C PHE A 20 -4.45 2.71 15.34
N PHE A 21 -5.01 1.74 14.63
CA PHE A 21 -5.85 1.99 13.45
C PHE A 21 -7.33 2.21 13.77
N GLN A 22 -7.77 2.18 15.04
CA GLN A 22 -9.18 2.27 15.39
C GLN A 22 -9.87 3.56 14.93
N ASP A 23 -9.13 4.66 14.82
CA ASP A 23 -9.67 5.96 14.41
C ASP A 23 -9.58 6.20 12.90
N CYS A 24 -9.09 5.23 12.13
CA CYS A 24 -8.94 5.38 10.69
C CYS A 24 -10.26 5.14 9.96
N GLU A 25 -10.47 5.90 8.89
CA GLU A 25 -11.64 5.74 8.03
C GLU A 25 -11.41 4.66 6.96
N GLU A 26 -10.15 4.43 6.60
CA GLU A 26 -9.73 3.40 5.65
C GLU A 26 -8.32 2.95 6.01
N ILE A 27 -8.00 1.70 5.69
CA ILE A 27 -6.66 1.14 5.92
C ILE A 27 -6.12 0.64 4.58
N TRP A 28 -4.88 1.01 4.28
CA TRP A 28 -4.18 0.56 3.07
C TRP A 28 -2.99 -0.32 3.45
N HIS A 29 -2.96 -1.54 2.89
CA HIS A 29 -1.86 -2.48 3.06
C HIS A 29 -1.08 -2.60 1.75
N ALA A 30 0.17 -2.21 1.78
CA ALA A 30 1.02 -2.13 0.59
C ALA A 30 1.80 -3.43 0.28
N GLY A 31 1.28 -4.58 0.70
CA GLY A 31 1.81 -5.89 0.29
C GLY A 31 2.69 -6.59 1.31
N ASP A 32 3.06 -7.83 0.98
CA ASP A 32 3.72 -8.77 1.89
C ASP A 32 2.89 -9.00 3.15
N ILE A 33 1.63 -9.32 2.92
CA ILE A 33 0.63 -9.56 3.97
C ILE A 33 0.99 -10.81 4.76
N GLY A 34 1.32 -11.89 4.07
CA GLY A 34 1.73 -13.18 4.60
C GLY A 34 0.55 -14.12 4.82
N LEU A 35 -0.39 -13.74 5.67
CA LEU A 35 -1.59 -14.53 5.95
C LEU A 35 -2.83 -13.64 5.91
N ASN A 36 -3.94 -14.18 5.42
CA ASN A 36 -5.21 -13.46 5.38
C ASN A 36 -5.72 -13.07 6.78
N SER A 37 -5.25 -13.72 7.84
CA SER A 37 -5.59 -13.35 9.21
C SER A 37 -5.20 -11.90 9.54
N VAL A 38 -4.19 -11.35 8.90
CA VAL A 38 -3.82 -9.94 9.05
C VAL A 38 -4.95 -9.04 8.55
N LEU A 39 -5.48 -9.30 7.37
CA LEU A 39 -6.60 -8.55 6.81
C LEU A 39 -7.87 -8.75 7.62
N ASP A 40 -8.10 -9.97 8.12
CA ASP A 40 -9.25 -10.32 8.95
C ASP A 40 -9.22 -9.56 10.29
N ALA A 41 -8.03 -9.29 10.83
CA ALA A 41 -7.87 -8.49 12.05
C ALA A 41 -8.18 -7.01 11.82
N LEU A 42 -7.98 -6.50 10.61
CA LEU A 42 -8.18 -5.09 10.26
C LEU A 42 -9.60 -4.80 9.74
N SER A 43 -10.21 -5.74 9.03
CA SER A 43 -11.51 -5.55 8.37
C SER A 43 -12.63 -5.07 9.30
N PRO A 44 -12.72 -5.51 10.57
CA PRO A 44 -13.76 -5.02 11.47
C PRO A 44 -13.65 -3.53 11.82
N ILE A 45 -12.47 -2.93 11.67
CA ILE A 45 -12.25 -1.52 12.01
C ILE A 45 -12.87 -0.60 10.94
N CYS A 46 -12.50 -0.80 9.68
CA CYS A 46 -12.95 0.01 8.55
C CYS A 46 -12.58 -0.71 7.25
N PRO A 47 -13.00 -0.20 6.07
CA PRO A 47 -12.61 -0.80 4.81
C PRO A 47 -11.09 -0.88 4.64
N VAL A 48 -10.61 -2.03 4.14
CA VAL A 48 -9.19 -2.29 3.89
C VAL A 48 -8.97 -2.42 2.39
N LYS A 49 -8.00 -1.66 1.87
CA LYS A 49 -7.51 -1.78 0.50
C LYS A 49 -6.11 -2.36 0.56
N ALA A 50 -5.86 -3.42 -0.19
CA ALA A 50 -4.59 -4.12 -0.14
C ALA A 50 -4.10 -4.52 -1.53
N VAL A 51 -2.78 -4.54 -1.69
CA VAL A 51 -2.10 -5.13 -2.84
C VAL A 51 -1.26 -6.30 -2.36
N PHE A 52 -0.97 -7.26 -3.23
CA PHE A 52 -0.06 -8.34 -2.86
C PHE A 52 1.40 -7.91 -3.01
N GLY A 53 2.27 -8.55 -2.24
CA GLY A 53 3.71 -8.39 -2.32
C GLY A 53 4.39 -9.65 -2.84
N ASN A 54 5.72 -9.62 -2.90
CA ASN A 54 6.51 -10.72 -3.48
C ASN A 54 6.45 -12.02 -2.67
N ILE A 55 6.21 -11.96 -1.35
CA ILE A 55 6.07 -13.17 -0.53
C ILE A 55 4.66 -13.75 -0.52
N ASP A 56 3.67 -12.99 -0.99
CA ASP A 56 2.28 -13.41 -0.89
C ASP A 56 1.98 -14.59 -1.83
N ASP A 57 1.24 -15.57 -1.30
CA ASP A 57 0.92 -16.79 -2.01
C ASP A 57 -0.23 -16.60 -3.03
N LYS A 58 -0.52 -17.69 -3.73
CA LYS A 58 -1.57 -17.69 -4.77
C LYS A 58 -2.93 -17.27 -4.23
N LEU A 59 -3.30 -17.71 -3.03
CA LEU A 59 -4.59 -17.40 -2.43
C LEU A 59 -4.72 -15.89 -2.15
N THR A 60 -3.69 -15.29 -1.57
CA THR A 60 -3.65 -13.84 -1.32
C THR A 60 -3.69 -13.07 -2.64
N ARG A 61 -2.95 -13.52 -3.66
CA ARG A 61 -2.92 -12.88 -4.97
C ARG A 61 -4.26 -12.95 -5.71
N LEU A 62 -5.10 -13.93 -5.40
CA LEU A 62 -6.46 -13.99 -5.93
C LEU A 62 -7.40 -12.98 -5.26
N SER A 63 -7.13 -12.64 -3.99
CA SER A 63 -7.94 -11.70 -3.21
C SER A 63 -7.53 -10.25 -3.38
N CYS A 64 -6.25 -10.00 -3.68
CA CYS A 64 -5.67 -8.66 -3.75
C CYS A 64 -4.98 -8.46 -5.10
N PRO A 65 -5.12 -7.30 -5.75
CA PRO A 65 -4.42 -7.01 -6.99
C PRO A 65 -2.94 -6.71 -6.76
N GLU A 66 -2.17 -6.68 -7.84
CA GLU A 66 -0.75 -6.28 -7.80
C GLU A 66 -0.60 -4.81 -7.45
N TYR A 67 -1.47 -3.96 -7.99
CA TYR A 67 -1.48 -2.53 -7.71
C TYR A 67 -2.91 -2.01 -7.68
N LEU A 68 -3.10 -0.85 -7.04
CA LEU A 68 -4.36 -0.13 -7.00
C LEU A 68 -4.14 1.32 -7.41
N VAL A 69 -5.08 1.85 -8.18
CA VAL A 69 -5.18 3.28 -8.43
C VAL A 69 -6.46 3.75 -7.77
N MET A 70 -6.32 4.65 -6.81
CA MET A 70 -7.43 5.14 -6.00
C MET A 70 -7.51 6.65 -6.09
N GLU A 71 -8.68 7.20 -5.83
CA GLU A 71 -8.87 8.65 -5.70
C GLU A 71 -9.53 8.94 -4.38
N ARG A 72 -8.91 9.82 -3.57
CA ARG A 72 -9.42 10.22 -2.26
C ARG A 72 -9.24 11.72 -2.10
N GLU A 73 -10.35 12.42 -1.84
CA GLU A 73 -10.36 13.88 -1.65
C GLU A 73 -9.65 14.62 -2.79
N GLY A 74 -9.88 14.19 -4.04
CA GLY A 74 -9.28 14.81 -5.21
C GLY A 74 -7.85 14.41 -5.51
N LEU A 75 -7.23 13.59 -4.66
CA LEU A 75 -5.87 13.09 -4.85
C LEU A 75 -5.91 11.69 -5.46
N LYS A 76 -5.19 11.49 -6.56
CA LYS A 76 -5.03 10.16 -7.17
C LYS A 76 -3.82 9.47 -6.56
N ILE A 77 -4.02 8.24 -6.10
CA ILE A 77 -3.03 7.45 -5.38
C ILE A 77 -2.75 6.17 -6.16
N LEU A 78 -1.47 5.90 -6.41
CA LEU A 78 -1.00 4.60 -6.90
C LEU A 78 -0.38 3.85 -5.73
N MET A 79 -0.88 2.63 -5.45
CA MET A 79 -0.31 1.74 -4.46
C MET A 79 0.20 0.47 -5.11
N ILE A 80 1.46 0.15 -4.88
CA ILE A 80 2.12 -1.06 -5.39
C ILE A 80 3.21 -1.46 -4.39
N HIS A 81 3.42 -2.77 -4.20
CA HIS A 81 4.38 -3.23 -3.19
C HIS A 81 5.81 -2.83 -3.50
N ILE A 82 6.28 -3.08 -4.72
CA ILE A 82 7.67 -2.82 -5.14
C ILE A 82 7.69 -1.70 -6.17
N ALA A 83 8.22 -0.53 -5.77
CA ALA A 83 8.34 0.62 -6.66
C ALA A 83 9.73 0.80 -7.27
N GLY A 84 10.76 0.29 -6.59
CA GLY A 84 12.15 0.55 -6.92
C GLY A 84 12.72 1.75 -6.17
N PRO A 85 13.98 2.11 -6.40
CA PRO A 85 14.62 3.23 -5.71
C PRO A 85 13.91 4.55 -5.96
N PHE A 86 13.93 5.44 -4.98
CA PHE A 86 13.33 6.78 -5.09
C PHE A 86 13.83 7.50 -6.34
N ALA A 87 12.90 8.09 -7.09
CA ALA A 87 13.13 8.81 -8.35
C ALA A 87 13.70 7.92 -9.48
N LYS A 88 14.03 6.65 -9.20
CA LYS A 88 14.54 5.69 -10.18
C LYS A 88 13.66 4.44 -10.18
N TYR A 89 12.37 4.65 -10.28
CA TYR A 89 11.37 3.59 -10.22
C TYR A 89 11.59 2.54 -11.32
N TYR A 90 11.23 1.30 -11.04
CA TYR A 90 11.26 0.24 -12.04
C TYR A 90 10.35 0.56 -13.22
N GLY A 91 10.68 0.01 -14.40
CA GLY A 91 10.00 0.35 -15.65
C GLY A 91 8.48 0.18 -15.63
N ASN A 92 7.99 -0.89 -14.99
CA ASN A 92 6.55 -1.13 -14.84
C ASN A 92 5.87 -0.05 -13.98
N VAL A 93 6.53 0.40 -12.93
CA VAL A 93 6.00 1.46 -12.04
C VAL A 93 6.04 2.80 -12.74
N ARG A 94 7.13 3.12 -13.41
CA ARG A 94 7.24 4.36 -14.20
C ARG A 94 6.13 4.44 -15.25
N LYS A 95 5.84 3.33 -15.92
CA LYS A 95 4.75 3.26 -16.90
C LYS A 95 3.40 3.61 -16.26
N LEU A 96 3.13 3.04 -15.08
CA LEU A 96 1.89 3.33 -14.34
C LEU A 96 1.81 4.80 -13.91
N ILE A 97 2.92 5.38 -13.46
CA ILE A 97 2.98 6.80 -13.08
C ILE A 97 2.68 7.68 -14.29
N LEU A 98 3.27 7.40 -15.44
CA LEU A 98 3.05 8.18 -16.66
C LEU A 98 1.62 8.03 -17.20
N GLU A 99 1.04 6.83 -17.08
CA GLU A 99 -0.29 6.53 -17.56
C GLU A 99 -1.38 7.16 -16.67
N HIS A 100 -1.26 7.01 -15.35
CA HIS A 100 -2.29 7.42 -14.40
C HIS A 100 -2.05 8.80 -13.79
N LYS A 101 -0.82 9.29 -13.83
CA LYS A 101 -0.42 10.60 -13.27
C LYS A 101 -0.89 10.78 -11.83
N PRO A 102 -0.53 9.87 -10.90
CA PRO A 102 -0.93 10.01 -9.51
C PRO A 102 -0.21 11.18 -8.85
N GLY A 103 -0.83 11.73 -7.81
CA GLY A 103 -0.19 12.71 -6.94
C GLY A 103 0.53 12.08 -5.75
N MET A 104 0.27 10.79 -5.50
CA MET A 104 0.89 10.04 -4.40
C MET A 104 1.19 8.61 -4.83
N LEU A 105 2.37 8.13 -4.44
CA LEU A 105 2.79 6.73 -4.59
C LEU A 105 2.97 6.13 -3.19
N VAL A 106 2.28 5.01 -2.95
CA VAL A 106 2.41 4.24 -1.70
C VAL A 106 3.01 2.89 -2.03
N CYS A 107 4.10 2.55 -1.37
CA CYS A 107 4.79 1.27 -1.57
C CYS A 107 5.38 0.73 -0.28
N GLY A 108 5.77 -0.54 -0.31
CA GLY A 108 6.43 -1.23 0.78
C GLY A 108 7.77 -1.81 0.37
N HIS A 109 8.03 -3.07 0.75
CA HIS A 109 9.17 -3.90 0.38
C HIS A 109 10.51 -3.51 1.02
N SER A 110 10.88 -2.24 1.04
CA SER A 110 12.20 -1.80 1.55
C SER A 110 12.35 -1.95 3.06
N HIS A 111 11.24 -2.06 3.80
CA HIS A 111 11.19 -2.05 5.27
C HIS A 111 11.76 -0.75 5.88
N ILE A 112 11.76 0.32 5.10
CA ILE A 112 12.23 1.65 5.52
C ILE A 112 11.05 2.61 5.50
N LEU A 113 10.81 3.27 6.65
CA LEU A 113 9.81 4.34 6.71
C LEU A 113 10.38 5.59 6.06
N LYS A 114 9.79 6.01 4.95
CA LYS A 114 10.24 7.17 4.20
C LYS A 114 9.07 7.92 3.59
N ILE A 115 9.09 9.25 3.72
CA ILE A 115 8.17 10.15 3.04
C ILE A 115 9.03 11.17 2.29
N SER A 116 8.85 11.25 0.97
CA SER A 116 9.65 12.14 0.11
C SER A 116 8.80 12.67 -1.03
N TYR A 117 9.15 13.84 -1.54
CA TYR A 117 8.51 14.43 -2.71
C TYR A 117 9.43 14.36 -3.92
N ASP A 118 8.94 13.80 -5.01
CA ASP A 118 9.65 13.69 -6.28
C ASP A 118 9.16 14.78 -7.23
N GLN A 119 9.97 15.81 -7.44
CA GLN A 119 9.64 16.93 -8.31
C GLN A 119 9.49 16.50 -9.76
N SER A 120 10.27 15.53 -10.23
CA SER A 120 10.26 15.07 -11.62
C SER A 120 8.89 14.53 -12.04
N PHE A 121 8.19 13.89 -11.11
CA PHE A 121 6.88 13.30 -11.36
C PHE A 121 5.74 14.02 -10.61
N SER A 122 6.04 15.09 -9.87
CA SER A 122 5.07 15.77 -8.98
C SER A 122 4.39 14.78 -8.03
N LEU A 123 5.17 13.96 -7.36
CA LEU A 123 4.72 12.74 -6.68
C LEU A 123 5.18 12.71 -5.24
N LEU A 124 4.23 12.52 -4.30
CA LEU A 124 4.53 12.32 -2.88
C LEU A 124 4.76 10.84 -2.59
#